data_fc30524b454b7457d36b8470711cde57
#
_entry.id   fc30524b454b7457d36b8470711cde57
#
_cell.length_a   1.000
_cell.length_b   1.000
_cell.length_c   1.000
_cell.angle_alpha   90.00
_cell.angle_beta   90.00
_cell.angle_gamma   90.00
#
_symmetry.space_group_name_H-M   'P 1'
#
loop_
_entity.id
_entity.type
_entity.pdbx_description
1 polymer ?
#
loop_
_entity_poly.entity_id
_entity_poly.type
_entity_poly.pdbx_seq_one_letter_code
_entity_poly.pdbx_strand_id
1 'polypeptide(L)'
;MANIYTSADQLIGNTPLLELAHIEKEFELKAKILAKLEYLNPAGSAKDRVAREMIEDAEASGILKADSVIIEPTSGNTGIGLASVAAARRYRLIIVMPDTMSMERRVLMTAYGAELVLSDGAKGMTGAIEKAEELASQIPNSFIPGQFVNPANSKAHRLTTGPEIYRDTDGAVDIFVAGVGTGGTITGVGEYLKAQKPSVKIVAVEPSDSAVLSGESAGAHKLQGIGAGFIPEVLNTEIYDEIIKVSAEDAFSMGRMIGKKEGVLVGISSGAALWGAVELAKRPENEGKNIVVLLPDTGDRYLSTELFTTEIE
;
A
#
# COMPACT_ATOMS: atom_id res chain seq x y z
N MET A 1 21.15 8.77 24.00
CA MET A 1 20.31 9.96 23.73
C MET A 1 18.86 9.56 23.94
N ALA A 2 18.00 10.47 24.45
CA ALA A 2 16.58 10.15 24.60
C ALA A 2 15.94 9.94 23.22
N ASN A 3 15.14 8.87 23.09
CA ASN A 3 14.41 8.56 21.85
C ASN A 3 12.99 9.14 21.96
N ILE A 4 12.88 10.47 21.88
CA ILE A 4 11.62 11.19 22.03
C ILE A 4 11.31 11.87 20.68
N TYR A 5 10.19 11.51 20.08
CA TYR A 5 9.67 12.11 18.85
C TYR A 5 8.74 13.28 19.19
N THR A 6 8.74 14.32 18.38
CA THR A 6 7.92 15.53 18.58
C THR A 6 6.73 15.61 17.63
N SER A 7 6.66 14.71 16.65
CA SER A 7 5.57 14.61 15.69
C SER A 7 5.33 13.16 15.30
N ALA A 8 4.05 12.77 15.08
CA ALA A 8 3.67 11.40 14.74
C ALA A 8 4.24 10.94 13.39
N ASP A 9 4.40 11.85 12.43
CA ASP A 9 4.96 11.53 11.11
C ASP A 9 6.44 11.12 11.15
N GLN A 10 7.18 11.47 12.22
CA GLN A 10 8.55 11.01 12.45
C GLN A 10 8.63 9.51 12.78
N LEU A 11 7.53 8.90 13.20
CA LEU A 11 7.43 7.46 13.50
C LEU A 11 7.21 6.61 12.24
N ILE A 12 6.94 7.23 11.09
CA ILE A 12 6.67 6.52 9.83
C ILE A 12 7.95 5.85 9.35
N GLY A 13 7.84 4.59 8.99
CA GLY A 13 8.95 3.78 8.49
C GLY A 13 9.61 2.93 9.55
N ASN A 14 10.79 2.38 9.23
CA ASN A 14 11.52 1.42 10.05
C ASN A 14 10.64 0.26 10.55
N THR A 15 9.71 -0.19 9.73
CA THR A 15 8.85 -1.34 9.99
C THR A 15 9.69 -2.62 9.96
N PRO A 16 9.40 -3.63 10.82
CA PRO A 16 10.19 -4.84 10.88
C PRO A 16 9.91 -5.80 9.72
N LEU A 17 10.85 -6.73 9.53
CA LEU A 17 10.63 -8.00 8.84
C LEU A 17 10.27 -9.08 9.85
N LEU A 18 9.28 -9.90 9.52
CA LEU A 18 8.88 -11.10 10.29
C LEU A 18 9.04 -12.33 9.40
N GLU A 19 9.83 -13.33 9.85
CA GLU A 19 9.87 -14.65 9.20
C GLU A 19 8.59 -15.42 9.50
N LEU A 20 7.90 -15.89 8.47
CA LEU A 20 6.61 -16.58 8.59
C LEU A 20 6.82 -18.09 8.77
N ALA A 21 7.50 -18.47 9.85
CA ALA A 21 7.98 -19.83 10.10
C ALA A 21 6.85 -20.88 10.24
N HIS A 22 5.66 -20.49 10.73
CA HIS A 22 4.54 -21.42 10.81
C HIS A 22 3.88 -21.64 9.45
N ILE A 23 3.81 -20.62 8.60
CA ILE A 23 3.35 -20.75 7.21
C ILE A 23 4.35 -21.57 6.39
N GLU A 24 5.65 -21.33 6.54
CA GLU A 24 6.69 -22.13 5.91
C GLU A 24 6.55 -23.61 6.25
N LYS A 25 6.34 -23.92 7.52
CA LYS A 25 6.12 -25.29 8.00
C LYS A 25 4.81 -25.90 7.48
N GLU A 26 3.72 -25.12 7.44
CA GLU A 26 2.41 -25.60 6.97
C GLU A 26 2.45 -26.08 5.51
N PHE A 27 3.19 -25.35 4.68
CA PHE A 27 3.33 -25.66 3.25
C PHE A 27 4.63 -26.44 2.92
N GLU A 28 5.39 -26.89 3.92
CA GLU A 28 6.67 -27.61 3.76
C GLU A 28 7.65 -26.85 2.83
N LEU A 29 7.68 -25.51 2.96
CA LEU A 29 8.49 -24.65 2.12
C LEU A 29 9.98 -24.80 2.43
N LYS A 30 10.81 -24.72 1.39
CA LYS A 30 12.27 -24.73 1.50
C LYS A 30 12.91 -23.35 1.29
N ALA A 31 12.11 -22.36 0.91
CA ALA A 31 12.47 -20.94 0.87
C ALA A 31 11.93 -20.27 2.14
N LYS A 32 12.57 -19.17 2.57
CA LYS A 32 12.08 -18.32 3.65
C LYS A 32 11.14 -17.25 3.15
N ILE A 33 10.08 -16.96 3.90
CA ILE A 33 9.16 -15.86 3.62
C ILE A 33 9.29 -14.81 4.73
N LEU A 34 9.78 -13.63 4.34
CA LEU A 34 10.01 -12.49 5.22
C LEU A 34 8.96 -11.42 4.96
N ALA A 35 8.03 -11.22 5.89
CA ALA A 35 6.94 -10.26 5.75
C ALA A 35 7.38 -8.86 6.22
N LYS A 36 7.34 -7.86 5.34
CA LYS A 36 7.52 -6.44 5.69
C LYS A 36 6.20 -5.90 6.21
N LEU A 37 6.13 -5.63 7.54
CA LEU A 37 4.89 -5.35 8.25
C LEU A 37 4.56 -3.84 8.23
N GLU A 38 3.99 -3.36 7.14
CA GLU A 38 3.68 -1.94 6.95
C GLU A 38 2.51 -1.43 7.80
N TYR A 39 1.71 -2.32 8.40
CA TYR A 39 0.67 -1.92 9.36
C TYR A 39 1.23 -1.29 10.65
N LEU A 40 2.52 -1.43 10.93
CA LEU A 40 3.17 -0.81 12.08
C LEU A 40 3.53 0.67 11.88
N ASN A 41 3.26 1.23 10.71
CA ASN A 41 3.24 2.68 10.57
C ASN A 41 2.12 3.30 11.42
N PRO A 42 2.25 4.56 11.88
CA PRO A 42 1.30 5.21 12.82
C PRO A 42 -0.16 5.20 12.38
N ALA A 43 -0.44 5.41 11.10
CA ALA A 43 -1.79 5.34 10.56
C ALA A 43 -2.11 3.95 9.96
N GLY A 44 -1.27 2.94 10.19
CA GLY A 44 -1.52 1.52 9.95
C GLY A 44 -1.37 1.06 8.51
N SER A 45 -0.59 1.75 7.67
CA SER A 45 -0.33 1.27 6.31
C SER A 45 0.95 1.81 5.66
N ALA A 46 1.36 1.19 4.55
CA ALA A 46 2.43 1.66 3.67
C ALA A 46 2.16 3.08 3.10
N LYS A 47 0.90 3.50 3.04
CA LYS A 47 0.52 4.80 2.51
C LYS A 47 0.89 5.97 3.41
N ASP A 48 1.22 5.73 4.67
CA ASP A 48 1.78 6.72 5.58
C ASP A 48 3.08 7.28 5.01
N ARG A 49 3.95 6.41 4.46
CA ARG A 49 5.19 6.79 3.79
C ARG A 49 4.94 7.67 2.57
N VAL A 50 3.99 7.26 1.75
CA VAL A 50 3.59 7.96 0.52
C VAL A 50 3.02 9.34 0.87
N ALA A 51 2.12 9.41 1.85
CA ALA A 51 1.51 10.66 2.30
C ALA A 51 2.57 11.64 2.83
N ARG A 52 3.53 11.16 3.65
CA ARG A 52 4.62 11.98 4.15
C ARG A 52 5.48 12.53 3.02
N GLU A 53 5.92 11.68 2.10
CA GLU A 53 6.81 12.09 1.02
C GLU A 53 6.13 13.08 0.05
N MET A 54 4.84 12.86 -0.30
CA MET A 54 4.10 13.79 -1.16
C MET A 54 3.97 15.18 -0.52
N ILE A 55 3.76 15.24 0.81
CA ILE A 55 3.69 16.51 1.54
C ILE A 55 5.08 17.14 1.64
N GLU A 56 6.14 16.40 2.01
CA GLU A 56 7.51 16.90 2.12
C GLU A 56 8.04 17.42 0.78
N ASP A 57 7.77 16.74 -0.30
CA ASP A 57 8.17 17.15 -1.64
C ASP A 57 7.47 18.44 -2.08
N ALA A 58 6.16 18.56 -1.78
CA ALA A 58 5.38 19.76 -2.05
C ALA A 58 5.81 20.96 -1.19
N GLU A 59 6.19 20.74 0.08
CA GLU A 59 6.78 21.76 0.96
C GLU A 59 8.14 22.23 0.41
N ALA A 60 9.02 21.29 0.09
CA ALA A 60 10.36 21.57 -0.40
C ALA A 60 10.36 22.33 -1.74
N SER A 61 9.38 22.04 -2.61
CA SER A 61 9.20 22.76 -3.87
C SER A 61 8.45 24.10 -3.75
N GLY A 62 7.95 24.45 -2.54
CA GLY A 62 7.19 25.67 -2.29
C GLY A 62 5.75 25.68 -2.86
N ILE A 63 5.27 24.52 -3.33
CA ILE A 63 3.88 24.35 -3.78
C ILE A 63 2.94 24.36 -2.57
N LEU A 64 3.30 23.61 -1.50
CA LEU A 64 2.54 23.55 -0.26
C LEU A 64 3.08 24.57 0.75
N LYS A 65 2.21 25.47 1.22
CA LYS A 65 2.50 26.51 2.20
C LYS A 65 1.66 26.31 3.45
N ALA A 66 1.97 27.03 4.53
CA ALA A 66 1.28 26.89 5.81
C ALA A 66 -0.25 27.13 5.77
N ASP A 67 -0.72 27.93 4.81
CA ASP A 67 -2.12 28.24 4.59
C ASP A 67 -2.75 27.41 3.46
N SER A 68 -2.03 26.46 2.91
CA SER A 68 -2.51 25.61 1.81
C SER A 68 -3.54 24.60 2.30
N VAL A 69 -4.42 24.21 1.38
CA VAL A 69 -5.44 23.16 1.58
C VAL A 69 -5.08 21.97 0.74
N ILE A 70 -4.91 20.82 1.37
CA ILE A 70 -4.67 19.54 0.66
C ILE A 70 -6.02 18.95 0.28
N ILE A 71 -6.19 18.55 -0.98
CA ILE A 71 -7.42 17.93 -1.49
C ILE A 71 -7.03 16.63 -2.19
N GLU A 72 -7.57 15.48 -1.78
CA GLU A 72 -7.25 14.21 -2.44
C GLU A 72 -8.52 13.40 -2.72
N PRO A 73 -8.75 12.98 -3.99
CA PRO A 73 -9.82 12.04 -4.32
C PRO A 73 -9.37 10.62 -3.98
N THR A 74 -9.80 10.11 -2.83
CA THR A 74 -9.43 8.77 -2.37
C THR A 74 -10.38 8.25 -1.30
N SER A 75 -10.63 6.96 -1.31
CA SER A 75 -11.40 6.28 -0.27
C SER A 75 -10.58 5.27 0.54
N GLY A 76 -9.28 5.18 0.24
CA GLY A 76 -8.41 4.14 0.78
C GLY A 76 -7.36 4.63 1.78
N ASN A 77 -6.34 3.81 1.94
CA ASN A 77 -5.24 4.05 2.88
C ASN A 77 -4.47 5.35 2.61
N THR A 78 -4.45 5.84 1.36
CA THR A 78 -3.83 7.13 1.03
C THR A 78 -4.53 8.29 1.76
N GLY A 79 -5.86 8.29 1.78
CA GLY A 79 -6.63 9.29 2.52
C GLY A 79 -6.37 9.25 4.03
N ILE A 80 -6.24 8.04 4.59
CA ILE A 80 -5.94 7.85 6.01
C ILE A 80 -4.52 8.34 6.32
N GLY A 81 -3.53 7.98 5.50
CA GLY A 81 -2.16 8.43 5.64
C GLY A 81 -2.03 9.95 5.53
N LEU A 82 -2.68 10.55 4.52
CA LEU A 82 -2.74 12.01 4.36
C LEU A 82 -3.40 12.68 5.56
N ALA A 83 -4.50 12.12 6.09
CA ALA A 83 -5.18 12.66 7.26
C ALA A 83 -4.27 12.66 8.50
N SER A 84 -3.56 11.57 8.75
CA SER A 84 -2.60 11.47 9.85
C SER A 84 -1.45 12.48 9.72
N VAL A 85 -0.82 12.56 8.54
CA VAL A 85 0.31 13.48 8.31
C VAL A 85 -0.14 14.94 8.31
N ALA A 86 -1.29 15.25 7.69
CA ALA A 86 -1.85 16.59 7.67
C ALA A 86 -2.17 17.08 9.10
N ALA A 87 -2.76 16.21 9.95
CA ALA A 87 -2.99 16.52 11.35
C ALA A 87 -1.68 16.81 12.11
N ALA A 88 -0.66 15.98 11.93
CA ALA A 88 0.65 16.14 12.56
C ALA A 88 1.33 17.44 12.14
N ARG A 89 1.16 17.87 10.89
CA ARG A 89 1.77 19.10 10.31
C ARG A 89 0.82 20.30 10.30
N ARG A 90 -0.40 20.15 10.81
CA ARG A 90 -1.43 21.20 10.92
C ARG A 90 -1.91 21.76 9.59
N TYR A 91 -1.97 20.92 8.56
CA TYR A 91 -2.61 21.27 7.30
C TYR A 91 -4.10 20.99 7.34
N ARG A 92 -4.87 21.85 6.68
CA ARG A 92 -6.26 21.58 6.35
C ARG A 92 -6.30 20.52 5.25
N LEU A 93 -7.11 19.46 5.43
CA LEU A 93 -7.25 18.38 4.47
C LEU A 93 -8.71 18.15 4.12
N ILE A 94 -9.02 18.10 2.84
CA ILE A 94 -10.30 17.69 2.29
C ILE A 94 -10.11 16.37 1.54
N ILE A 95 -10.82 15.33 1.97
CA ILE A 95 -10.89 14.05 1.26
C ILE A 95 -12.19 13.99 0.47
N VAL A 96 -12.09 13.71 -0.82
CA VAL A 96 -13.24 13.51 -1.70
C VAL A 96 -13.41 12.03 -2.01
N MET A 97 -14.60 11.48 -1.75
CA MET A 97 -14.87 10.05 -2.00
C MET A 97 -16.33 9.82 -2.39
N PRO A 98 -16.62 8.72 -3.12
CA PRO A 98 -17.99 8.31 -3.40
C PRO A 98 -18.79 8.04 -2.11
N ASP A 99 -20.08 8.37 -2.10
CA ASP A 99 -20.97 8.15 -0.94
C ASP A 99 -21.28 6.67 -0.67
N THR A 100 -20.84 5.76 -1.54
CA THR A 100 -20.91 4.31 -1.36
C THR A 100 -19.78 3.72 -0.50
N MET A 101 -18.77 4.53 -0.14
CA MET A 101 -17.63 4.06 0.64
C MET A 101 -18.00 3.76 2.10
N SER A 102 -17.28 2.80 2.71
CA SER A 102 -17.58 2.28 4.04
C SER A 102 -17.55 3.37 5.13
N MET A 103 -18.44 3.24 6.12
CA MET A 103 -18.54 4.15 7.23
C MET A 103 -17.27 4.16 8.08
N GLU A 104 -16.62 3.00 8.26
CA GLU A 104 -15.40 2.87 9.05
C GLU A 104 -14.27 3.75 8.52
N ARG A 105 -14.11 3.80 7.20
CA ARG A 105 -13.09 4.65 6.55
C ARG A 105 -13.39 6.13 6.71
N ARG A 106 -14.68 6.52 6.58
CA ARG A 106 -15.12 7.90 6.79
C ARG A 106 -14.84 8.35 8.23
N VAL A 107 -15.24 7.53 9.21
CA VAL A 107 -15.02 7.81 10.64
C VAL A 107 -13.54 7.94 10.94
N LEU A 108 -12.71 7.04 10.41
CA LEU A 108 -11.26 7.07 10.66
C LEU A 108 -10.60 8.34 10.12
N MET A 109 -10.90 8.76 8.89
CA MET A 109 -10.36 9.99 8.32
C MET A 109 -10.84 11.24 9.06
N THR A 110 -12.13 11.28 9.45
CA THR A 110 -12.69 12.37 10.25
C THR A 110 -12.08 12.43 11.65
N ALA A 111 -11.76 11.28 12.25
CA ALA A 111 -11.10 11.24 13.56
C ALA A 111 -9.70 11.87 13.55
N TYR A 112 -8.99 11.83 12.40
CA TYR A 112 -7.76 12.59 12.18
C TYR A 112 -7.99 14.08 11.86
N GLY A 113 -9.25 14.53 11.73
CA GLY A 113 -9.59 15.92 11.43
C GLY A 113 -9.75 16.26 9.94
N ALA A 114 -9.79 15.26 9.05
CA ALA A 114 -10.05 15.51 7.64
C ALA A 114 -11.52 15.93 7.42
N GLU A 115 -11.73 16.90 6.55
CA GLU A 115 -13.05 17.25 6.01
C GLU A 115 -13.43 16.27 4.90
N LEU A 116 -14.65 15.72 4.97
CA LEU A 116 -15.12 14.78 3.95
C LEU A 116 -16.09 15.47 3.01
N VAL A 117 -15.85 15.34 1.71
CA VAL A 117 -16.78 15.72 0.65
C VAL A 117 -17.20 14.45 -0.09
N LEU A 118 -18.50 14.17 -0.08
CA LEU A 118 -19.05 13.00 -0.75
C LEU A 118 -19.44 13.35 -2.19
N SER A 119 -19.00 12.52 -3.15
CA SER A 119 -19.42 12.58 -4.54
C SER A 119 -20.49 11.52 -4.82
N ASP A 120 -21.18 11.66 -5.95
CA ASP A 120 -22.17 10.69 -6.41
C ASP A 120 -21.54 9.30 -6.60
N GLY A 121 -22.01 8.33 -5.82
CA GLY A 121 -21.54 6.94 -5.86
C GLY A 121 -21.72 6.26 -7.21
N ALA A 122 -22.73 6.65 -8.01
CA ALA A 122 -22.94 6.12 -9.35
C ALA A 122 -21.80 6.47 -10.32
N LYS A 123 -21.06 7.56 -10.06
CA LYS A 123 -19.88 7.97 -10.83
C LYS A 123 -18.57 7.34 -10.32
N GLY A 124 -18.59 6.63 -9.20
CA GLY A 124 -17.41 6.02 -8.60
C GLY A 124 -16.26 7.01 -8.37
N MET A 125 -15.03 6.54 -8.53
CA MET A 125 -13.84 7.39 -8.34
C MET A 125 -13.69 8.50 -9.36
N THR A 126 -14.22 8.36 -10.58
CA THR A 126 -14.22 9.44 -11.59
C THR A 126 -14.97 10.66 -11.06
N GLY A 127 -16.15 10.47 -10.47
CA GLY A 127 -16.91 11.56 -9.84
C GLY A 127 -16.18 12.19 -8.64
N ALA A 128 -15.40 11.43 -7.91
CA ALA A 128 -14.59 11.98 -6.82
C ALA A 128 -13.43 12.84 -7.36
N ILE A 129 -12.80 12.42 -8.44
CA ILE A 129 -11.73 13.19 -9.12
C ILE A 129 -12.29 14.52 -9.66
N GLU A 130 -13.39 14.47 -10.43
CA GLU A 130 -14.07 15.69 -10.95
C GLU A 130 -14.40 16.67 -9.82
N LYS A 131 -14.90 16.16 -8.68
CA LYS A 131 -15.26 16.99 -7.55
C LYS A 131 -14.05 17.57 -6.81
N ALA A 132 -12.95 16.82 -6.72
CA ALA A 132 -11.70 17.32 -6.15
C ALA A 132 -11.10 18.45 -7.01
N GLU A 133 -11.11 18.32 -8.33
CA GLU A 133 -10.66 19.35 -9.26
C GLU A 133 -11.54 20.61 -9.21
N GLU A 134 -12.87 20.43 -9.11
CA GLU A 134 -13.81 21.54 -8.90
C GLU A 134 -13.46 22.32 -7.62
N LEU A 135 -13.27 21.63 -6.50
CA LEU A 135 -12.90 22.25 -5.23
C LEU A 135 -11.54 22.95 -5.31
N ALA A 136 -10.56 22.32 -5.95
CA ALA A 136 -9.23 22.92 -6.13
C ALA A 136 -9.29 24.21 -6.95
N SER A 137 -10.18 24.30 -7.93
CA SER A 137 -10.39 25.53 -8.72
C SER A 137 -11.02 26.68 -7.92
N GLN A 138 -11.77 26.36 -6.86
CA GLN A 138 -12.50 27.32 -6.01
C GLN A 138 -11.72 27.73 -4.76
N ILE A 139 -10.83 26.88 -4.27
CA ILE A 139 -10.07 27.10 -3.04
C ILE A 139 -8.66 27.58 -3.38
N PRO A 140 -8.32 28.85 -3.08
CA PRO A 140 -6.97 29.37 -3.28
C PRO A 140 -5.93 28.55 -2.50
N ASN A 141 -4.71 28.46 -3.05
CA ASN A 141 -3.61 27.72 -2.46
C ASN A 141 -3.90 26.23 -2.18
N SER A 142 -4.80 25.62 -2.95
CA SER A 142 -5.05 24.19 -2.86
C SER A 142 -3.98 23.39 -3.57
N PHE A 143 -3.75 22.15 -3.07
CA PHE A 143 -2.82 21.19 -3.61
C PHE A 143 -3.47 19.81 -3.68
N ILE A 144 -3.42 19.16 -4.85
CA ILE A 144 -3.86 17.77 -5.04
C ILE A 144 -2.60 16.90 -5.13
N PRO A 145 -2.32 16.04 -4.12
CA PRO A 145 -1.16 15.15 -4.11
C PRO A 145 -1.08 14.21 -5.31
N GLY A 146 -2.19 13.59 -5.72
CA GLY A 146 -2.25 12.82 -6.96
C GLY A 146 -1.47 11.50 -6.92
N GLN A 147 -1.84 10.56 -6.06
CA GLN A 147 -1.10 9.33 -5.80
C GLN A 147 -0.74 8.46 -7.01
N PHE A 148 -1.48 8.56 -8.12
CA PHE A 148 -1.27 7.74 -9.32
C PHE A 148 -0.27 8.35 -10.31
N VAL A 149 0.01 9.65 -10.19
CA VAL A 149 0.85 10.42 -11.12
C VAL A 149 2.06 11.06 -10.43
N ASN A 150 2.03 11.21 -9.11
CA ASN A 150 3.06 11.90 -8.34
C ASN A 150 4.29 11.02 -8.11
N PRO A 151 5.48 11.39 -8.61
CA PRO A 151 6.71 10.61 -8.43
C PRO A 151 7.16 10.50 -6.96
N ALA A 152 6.70 11.38 -6.07
CA ALA A 152 6.96 11.27 -4.63
C ALA A 152 6.46 9.94 -4.05
N ASN A 153 5.46 9.31 -4.67
CA ASN A 153 4.95 8.00 -4.25
C ASN A 153 6.03 6.90 -4.36
N SER A 154 6.64 6.71 -5.53
CA SER A 154 7.75 5.75 -5.69
C SER A 154 9.01 6.20 -4.96
N LYS A 155 9.28 7.50 -4.92
CA LYS A 155 10.40 8.10 -4.17
C LYS A 155 10.36 7.72 -2.69
N ALA A 156 9.19 7.76 -2.02
CA ALA A 156 9.01 7.34 -0.64
C ALA A 156 9.57 5.93 -0.38
N HIS A 157 9.24 5.00 -1.23
CA HIS A 157 9.68 3.60 -1.11
C HIS A 157 11.14 3.40 -1.51
N ARG A 158 11.63 4.14 -2.49
CA ARG A 158 13.04 4.11 -2.90
C ARG A 158 13.96 4.64 -1.80
N LEU A 159 13.53 5.68 -1.06
CA LEU A 159 14.33 6.30 0.00
C LEU A 159 14.20 5.61 1.36
N THR A 160 13.14 4.83 1.59
CA THR A 160 12.87 4.26 2.91
C THR A 160 12.66 2.74 2.88
N THR A 161 11.61 2.24 2.26
CA THR A 161 11.22 0.81 2.29
C THR A 161 12.29 -0.08 1.66
N GLY A 162 12.83 0.29 0.50
CA GLY A 162 13.90 -0.46 -0.17
C GLY A 162 15.17 -0.54 0.67
N PRO A 163 15.73 0.59 1.15
CA PRO A 163 16.86 0.60 2.09
C PRO A 163 16.63 -0.22 3.36
N GLU A 164 15.44 -0.14 3.95
CA GLU A 164 15.10 -0.93 5.14
C GLU A 164 15.15 -2.43 4.85
N ILE A 165 14.52 -2.90 3.77
CA ILE A 165 14.52 -4.31 3.37
C ILE A 165 15.95 -4.79 3.14
N TYR A 166 16.77 -4.03 2.42
CA TYR A 166 18.14 -4.40 2.13
C TYR A 166 18.99 -4.50 3.40
N ARG A 167 18.90 -3.51 4.28
CA ARG A 167 19.58 -3.47 5.58
C ARG A 167 19.14 -4.64 6.48
N ASP A 168 17.82 -4.84 6.62
CA ASP A 168 17.26 -5.79 7.56
C ASP A 168 17.44 -7.26 7.13
N THR A 169 17.84 -7.48 5.86
CA THR A 169 18.23 -8.78 5.32
C THR A 169 19.75 -8.93 5.16
N ASP A 170 20.56 -7.96 5.59
CA ASP A 170 22.00 -7.89 5.30
C ASP A 170 22.29 -8.07 3.78
N GLY A 171 21.40 -7.56 2.92
CA GLY A 171 21.48 -7.71 1.46
C GLY A 171 21.12 -9.10 0.93
N ALA A 172 20.64 -10.01 1.77
CA ALA A 172 20.34 -11.39 1.37
C ALA A 172 18.92 -11.58 0.77
N VAL A 173 18.23 -10.49 0.40
CA VAL A 173 16.96 -10.56 -0.32
C VAL A 173 17.18 -11.12 -1.75
N ASP A 174 16.46 -12.17 -2.13
CA ASP A 174 16.53 -12.78 -3.46
C ASP A 174 15.33 -12.49 -4.33
N ILE A 175 14.14 -12.41 -3.71
CA ILE A 175 12.88 -12.11 -4.39
C ILE A 175 12.12 -11.08 -3.55
N PHE A 176 11.57 -10.04 -4.20
CA PHE A 176 10.66 -9.09 -3.58
C PHE A 176 9.27 -9.20 -4.22
N VAL A 177 8.24 -9.33 -3.41
CA VAL A 177 6.84 -9.50 -3.83
C VAL A 177 5.99 -8.36 -3.31
N ALA A 178 5.22 -7.73 -4.18
CA ALA A 178 4.26 -6.70 -3.79
C ALA A 178 3.01 -6.68 -4.67
N GLY A 179 1.85 -6.45 -4.06
CA GLY A 179 0.62 -6.15 -4.79
C GLY A 179 0.68 -4.77 -5.43
N VAL A 180 0.15 -4.64 -6.64
CA VAL A 180 0.20 -3.41 -7.42
C VAL A 180 -1.14 -2.67 -7.39
N GLY A 181 -1.18 -1.56 -6.64
CA GLY A 181 -2.26 -0.57 -6.69
C GLY A 181 -1.82 0.65 -7.50
N THR A 182 -1.15 1.63 -6.87
CA THR A 182 -0.55 2.78 -7.57
C THR A 182 0.78 2.45 -8.26
N GLY A 183 1.39 1.32 -7.93
CA GLY A 183 2.71 0.94 -8.45
C GLY A 183 3.90 1.54 -7.70
N GLY A 184 3.68 2.49 -6.80
CA GLY A 184 4.77 3.20 -6.11
C GLY A 184 5.67 2.28 -5.28
N THR A 185 5.10 1.32 -4.58
CA THR A 185 5.86 0.37 -3.75
C THR A 185 6.81 -0.48 -4.60
N ILE A 186 6.27 -1.18 -5.60
CA ILE A 186 7.09 -2.09 -6.43
C ILE A 186 8.14 -1.34 -7.23
N THR A 187 7.80 -0.14 -7.74
CA THR A 187 8.73 0.72 -8.45
C THR A 187 9.86 1.17 -7.53
N GLY A 188 9.55 1.82 -6.41
CA GLY A 188 10.57 2.40 -5.55
C GLY A 188 11.46 1.36 -4.87
N VAL A 189 10.87 0.28 -4.35
CA VAL A 189 11.63 -0.83 -3.74
C VAL A 189 12.45 -1.55 -4.81
N GLY A 190 11.84 -1.85 -5.95
CA GLY A 190 12.50 -2.57 -7.04
C GLY A 190 13.71 -1.81 -7.60
N GLU A 191 13.56 -0.50 -7.84
CA GLU A 191 14.66 0.37 -8.29
C GLU A 191 15.83 0.36 -7.28
N TYR A 192 15.53 0.49 -5.99
CA TYR A 192 16.56 0.46 -4.97
C TYR A 192 17.24 -0.91 -4.89
N LEU A 193 16.47 -1.99 -4.78
CA LEU A 193 17.03 -3.33 -4.63
C LEU A 193 17.85 -3.77 -5.85
N LYS A 194 17.36 -3.54 -7.08
CA LYS A 194 18.12 -3.84 -8.29
C LYS A 194 19.39 -3.01 -8.44
N ALA A 195 19.40 -1.78 -7.92
CA ALA A 195 20.62 -0.97 -7.88
C ALA A 195 21.67 -1.53 -6.91
N GLN A 196 21.26 -2.13 -5.79
CA GLN A 196 22.17 -2.75 -4.81
C GLN A 196 22.57 -4.17 -5.19
N LYS A 197 21.63 -4.98 -5.68
CA LYS A 197 21.79 -6.38 -6.04
C LYS A 197 21.02 -6.65 -7.35
N PRO A 198 21.64 -6.49 -8.52
CA PRO A 198 20.96 -6.65 -9.83
C PRO A 198 20.26 -7.99 -10.04
N SER A 199 20.65 -9.04 -9.28
CA SER A 199 20.05 -10.38 -9.36
C SER A 199 18.75 -10.53 -8.57
N VAL A 200 18.30 -9.52 -7.81
CA VAL A 200 17.02 -9.57 -7.10
C VAL A 200 15.87 -9.66 -8.11
N LYS A 201 15.01 -10.65 -7.92
CA LYS A 201 13.78 -10.79 -8.71
C LYS A 201 12.66 -9.97 -8.09
N ILE A 202 12.01 -9.15 -8.89
CA ILE A 202 10.86 -8.33 -8.49
C ILE A 202 9.59 -8.95 -9.07
N VAL A 203 8.61 -9.25 -8.20
CA VAL A 203 7.39 -9.93 -8.59
C VAL A 203 6.17 -9.08 -8.24
N ALA A 204 5.40 -8.74 -9.27
CA ALA A 204 4.14 -8.02 -9.14
C ALA A 204 3.00 -8.98 -8.86
N VAL A 205 2.05 -8.57 -8.02
CA VAL A 205 0.81 -9.31 -7.77
C VAL A 205 -0.37 -8.45 -8.20
N GLU A 206 -1.26 -9.02 -9.01
CA GLU A 206 -2.49 -8.38 -9.48
C GLU A 206 -3.71 -9.30 -9.34
N PRO A 207 -4.96 -8.76 -9.34
CA PRO A 207 -6.16 -9.58 -9.32
C PRO A 207 -6.33 -10.38 -10.61
N SER A 208 -6.70 -11.67 -10.52
CA SER A 208 -7.01 -12.50 -11.69
C SER A 208 -8.17 -11.96 -12.51
N ASP A 209 -9.17 -11.34 -11.85
CA ASP A 209 -10.36 -10.79 -12.50
C ASP A 209 -10.12 -9.43 -13.16
N SER A 210 -8.94 -8.83 -12.98
CA SER A 210 -8.55 -7.53 -13.53
C SER A 210 -7.04 -7.49 -13.80
N ALA A 211 -6.56 -8.42 -14.62
CA ALA A 211 -5.13 -8.67 -14.88
C ALA A 211 -4.54 -7.72 -15.93
N VAL A 212 -4.65 -6.41 -15.66
CA VAL A 212 -4.26 -5.33 -16.59
C VAL A 212 -2.76 -5.33 -16.86
N LEU A 213 -1.92 -5.63 -15.86
CA LEU A 213 -0.46 -5.71 -16.03
C LEU A 213 -0.07 -6.88 -16.93
N SER A 214 -0.86 -7.95 -16.93
CA SER A 214 -0.69 -9.10 -17.83
C SER A 214 -1.29 -8.87 -19.23
N GLY A 215 -1.80 -7.67 -19.53
CA GLY A 215 -2.37 -7.30 -20.83
C GLY A 215 -3.83 -7.71 -21.03
N GLU A 216 -4.53 -8.10 -19.96
CA GLU A 216 -5.96 -8.41 -19.98
C GLU A 216 -6.83 -7.16 -19.71
N SER A 217 -8.13 -7.27 -19.97
CA SER A 217 -9.07 -6.18 -19.71
C SER A 217 -9.28 -5.96 -18.21
N ALA A 218 -9.50 -4.71 -17.81
CA ALA A 218 -9.95 -4.39 -16.47
C ALA A 218 -11.32 -5.03 -16.17
N GLY A 219 -11.47 -5.57 -14.96
CA GLY A 219 -12.70 -6.20 -14.48
C GLY A 219 -13.00 -5.82 -13.03
N ALA A 220 -14.24 -6.07 -12.60
CA ALA A 220 -14.62 -5.91 -11.20
C ALA A 220 -13.99 -7.03 -10.36
N HIS A 221 -13.39 -6.67 -9.23
CA HIS A 221 -12.77 -7.63 -8.30
C HIS A 221 -12.93 -7.20 -6.85
N LYS A 222 -12.69 -8.13 -5.91
CA LYS A 222 -12.84 -7.92 -4.47
C LYS A 222 -11.52 -7.56 -3.76
N LEU A 223 -10.39 -7.54 -4.46
CA LEU A 223 -9.06 -7.29 -3.87
C LEU A 223 -8.84 -5.79 -3.67
N GLN A 224 -9.37 -5.25 -2.56
CA GLN A 224 -9.19 -3.84 -2.21
C GLN A 224 -7.71 -3.48 -2.03
N GLY A 225 -7.31 -2.33 -2.58
CA GLY A 225 -5.95 -1.78 -2.45
C GLY A 225 -4.99 -2.10 -3.58
N ILE A 226 -5.32 -3.05 -4.45
CA ILE A 226 -4.58 -3.39 -5.69
C ILE A 226 -5.52 -3.44 -6.89
N GLY A 227 -4.98 -3.53 -8.10
CA GLY A 227 -5.79 -3.66 -9.31
C GLY A 227 -6.57 -2.38 -9.64
N ALA A 228 -5.88 -1.28 -9.95
CA ALA A 228 -6.51 0.01 -10.23
C ALA A 228 -7.39 0.03 -11.50
N GLY A 229 -7.32 -1.00 -12.34
CA GLY A 229 -8.05 -1.08 -13.60
C GLY A 229 -7.35 -0.35 -14.76
N PHE A 230 -6.20 0.21 -14.53
CA PHE A 230 -5.34 0.88 -15.51
C PHE A 230 -3.87 0.80 -15.07
N ILE A 231 -2.94 1.13 -15.96
CA ILE A 231 -1.51 1.22 -15.63
C ILE A 231 -1.22 2.64 -15.11
N PRO A 232 -0.86 2.81 -13.81
CA PRO A 232 -0.56 4.13 -13.25
C PRO A 232 0.75 4.72 -13.80
N GLU A 233 0.83 6.06 -13.91
CA GLU A 233 2.06 6.74 -14.36
C GLU A 233 3.24 6.55 -13.40
N VAL A 234 2.97 6.36 -12.10
CA VAL A 234 3.98 6.09 -11.08
C VAL A 234 4.64 4.72 -11.27
N LEU A 235 3.97 3.78 -11.95
CA LEU A 235 4.47 2.41 -12.14
C LEU A 235 5.53 2.37 -13.24
N ASN A 236 6.74 1.98 -12.88
CA ASN A 236 7.75 1.55 -13.85
C ASN A 236 7.47 0.10 -14.27
N THR A 237 6.92 -0.08 -15.47
CA THR A 237 6.54 -1.40 -15.99
C THR A 237 7.73 -2.29 -16.34
N GLU A 238 8.95 -1.75 -16.40
CA GLU A 238 10.18 -2.50 -16.66
C GLU A 238 10.85 -3.01 -15.36
N ILE A 239 10.28 -2.68 -14.19
CA ILE A 239 10.93 -3.01 -12.92
C ILE A 239 10.71 -4.44 -12.47
N TYR A 240 9.53 -5.00 -12.75
CA TYR A 240 9.19 -6.37 -12.35
C TYR A 240 9.59 -7.40 -13.41
N ASP A 241 10.02 -8.56 -12.92
CA ASP A 241 10.50 -9.68 -13.73
C ASP A 241 9.39 -10.72 -13.96
N GLU A 242 8.36 -10.72 -13.10
CA GLU A 242 7.23 -11.64 -13.18
C GLU A 242 5.97 -10.98 -12.61
N ILE A 243 4.80 -11.42 -13.13
CA ILE A 243 3.48 -11.06 -12.61
C ILE A 243 2.77 -12.33 -12.15
N ILE A 244 2.20 -12.30 -10.94
CA ILE A 244 1.36 -13.37 -10.40
C ILE A 244 -0.08 -12.86 -10.28
N LYS A 245 -1.01 -13.58 -10.91
CA LYS A 245 -2.44 -13.32 -10.81
C LYS A 245 -3.02 -14.07 -9.62
N VAL A 246 -3.82 -13.39 -8.78
CA VAL A 246 -4.37 -13.95 -7.55
C VAL A 246 -5.90 -13.80 -7.56
N SER A 247 -6.60 -14.87 -7.20
CA SER A 247 -8.05 -14.85 -7.01
C SER A 247 -8.44 -14.21 -5.67
N ALA A 248 -9.69 -13.76 -5.54
CA ALA A 248 -10.20 -13.24 -4.28
C ALA A 248 -10.21 -14.34 -3.19
N GLU A 249 -10.56 -15.57 -3.56
CA GLU A 249 -10.60 -16.71 -2.64
C GLU A 249 -9.22 -17.01 -2.05
N ASP A 250 -8.19 -17.09 -2.88
CA ASP A 250 -6.82 -17.33 -2.45
C ASP A 250 -6.30 -16.21 -1.53
N ALA A 251 -6.56 -14.95 -1.91
CA ALA A 251 -6.18 -13.79 -1.10
C ALA A 251 -6.85 -13.79 0.27
N PHE A 252 -8.15 -14.09 0.33
CA PHE A 252 -8.89 -14.16 1.60
C PHE A 252 -8.44 -15.34 2.46
N SER A 253 -8.25 -16.51 1.87
CA SER A 253 -7.72 -17.68 2.56
C SER A 253 -6.38 -17.40 3.21
N MET A 254 -5.45 -16.80 2.47
CA MET A 254 -4.11 -16.48 2.97
C MET A 254 -4.13 -15.36 4.02
N GLY A 255 -4.99 -14.33 3.83
CA GLY A 255 -5.18 -13.26 4.81
C GLY A 255 -5.73 -13.75 6.16
N ARG A 256 -6.62 -14.76 6.15
CA ARG A 256 -7.08 -15.42 7.38
C ARG A 256 -6.00 -16.33 7.98
N MET A 257 -5.28 -17.05 7.13
CA MET A 257 -4.24 -17.99 7.57
C MET A 257 -3.13 -17.30 8.35
N ILE A 258 -2.62 -16.17 7.88
CA ILE A 258 -1.55 -15.45 8.60
C ILE A 258 -2.01 -14.99 9.98
N GLY A 259 -3.26 -14.56 10.13
CA GLY A 259 -3.83 -14.23 11.45
C GLY A 259 -3.82 -15.40 12.41
N LYS A 260 -4.22 -16.58 11.94
CA LYS A 260 -4.32 -17.81 12.75
C LYS A 260 -2.97 -18.47 13.03
N LYS A 261 -2.03 -18.39 12.10
CA LYS A 261 -0.73 -19.11 12.22
C LYS A 261 0.37 -18.22 12.79
N GLU A 262 0.44 -16.96 12.41
CA GLU A 262 1.52 -16.04 12.80
C GLU A 262 1.08 -14.96 13.80
N GLY A 263 -0.22 -14.87 14.10
CA GLY A 263 -0.76 -13.85 15.02
C GLY A 263 -0.75 -12.43 14.47
N VAL A 264 -0.75 -12.28 13.15
CA VAL A 264 -0.69 -10.98 12.45
C VAL A 264 -1.96 -10.77 11.63
N LEU A 265 -2.79 -9.77 11.98
CA LEU A 265 -3.96 -9.42 11.20
C LEU A 265 -3.59 -8.45 10.07
N VAL A 266 -3.91 -8.84 8.85
CA VAL A 266 -3.57 -8.07 7.63
C VAL A 266 -4.78 -7.84 6.73
N GLY A 267 -4.70 -6.83 5.86
CA GLY A 267 -5.75 -6.54 4.89
C GLY A 267 -5.73 -7.49 3.67
N ILE A 268 -6.73 -7.32 2.82
CA ILE A 268 -6.99 -8.17 1.64
C ILE A 268 -5.79 -8.22 0.70
N SER A 269 -5.21 -7.07 0.36
CA SER A 269 -4.05 -7.00 -0.54
C SER A 269 -2.78 -7.63 0.05
N SER A 270 -2.68 -7.68 1.38
CA SER A 270 -1.60 -8.41 2.06
C SER A 270 -1.76 -9.92 1.87
N GLY A 271 -2.99 -10.43 1.99
CA GLY A 271 -3.28 -11.84 1.70
C GLY A 271 -2.95 -12.21 0.25
N ALA A 272 -3.29 -11.34 -0.70
CA ALA A 272 -2.95 -11.53 -2.11
C ALA A 272 -1.42 -11.58 -2.33
N ALA A 273 -0.68 -10.64 -1.77
CA ALA A 273 0.78 -10.62 -1.89
C ALA A 273 1.43 -11.85 -1.23
N LEU A 274 0.93 -12.25 -0.06
CA LEU A 274 1.41 -13.43 0.66
C LEU A 274 1.15 -14.73 -0.12
N TRP A 275 -0.03 -14.87 -0.74
CA TRP A 275 -0.31 -16.01 -1.61
C TRP A 275 0.71 -16.11 -2.74
N GLY A 276 1.00 -15.00 -3.42
CA GLY A 276 2.04 -14.95 -4.45
C GLY A 276 3.42 -15.36 -3.92
N ALA A 277 3.80 -14.94 -2.71
CA ALA A 277 5.05 -15.32 -2.09
C ALA A 277 5.11 -16.83 -1.76
N VAL A 278 4.02 -17.42 -1.28
CA VAL A 278 3.92 -18.86 -1.01
C VAL A 278 4.05 -19.67 -2.30
N GLU A 279 3.38 -19.27 -3.37
CA GLU A 279 3.48 -19.94 -4.67
C GLU A 279 4.92 -19.88 -5.25
N LEU A 280 5.63 -18.78 -5.04
CA LEU A 280 7.06 -18.69 -5.38
C LEU A 280 7.92 -19.59 -4.50
N ALA A 281 7.63 -19.66 -3.21
CA ALA A 281 8.38 -20.45 -2.24
C ALA A 281 8.24 -21.98 -2.45
N LYS A 282 7.13 -22.43 -3.05
CA LYS A 282 6.91 -23.84 -3.44
C LYS A 282 7.76 -24.28 -4.61
N ARG A 283 8.30 -23.35 -5.40
CA ARG A 283 9.06 -23.69 -6.63
C ARG A 283 10.45 -24.23 -6.28
N PRO A 284 10.87 -25.36 -6.85
CA PRO A 284 12.17 -25.97 -6.55
C PRO A 284 13.37 -25.05 -6.80
N GLU A 285 13.30 -24.19 -7.80
CA GLU A 285 14.36 -23.22 -8.14
C GLU A 285 14.52 -22.11 -7.09
N ASN A 286 13.59 -22.01 -6.16
CA ASN A 286 13.64 -21.03 -5.07
C ASN A 286 14.05 -21.64 -3.72
N GLU A 287 14.45 -22.93 -3.69
CA GLU A 287 14.97 -23.56 -2.47
C GLU A 287 16.16 -22.75 -1.90
N GLY A 288 16.10 -22.47 -0.61
CA GLY A 288 17.13 -21.71 0.13
C GLY A 288 17.10 -20.20 -0.07
N LYS A 289 16.18 -19.66 -0.88
CA LYS A 289 16.06 -18.21 -1.13
C LYS A 289 15.27 -17.50 -0.03
N ASN A 290 15.59 -16.21 0.13
CA ASN A 290 14.83 -15.27 0.96
C ASN A 290 13.84 -14.49 0.10
N ILE A 291 12.55 -14.71 0.31
CA ILE A 291 11.45 -14.03 -0.36
C ILE A 291 10.88 -12.98 0.59
N VAL A 292 11.07 -11.71 0.27
CA VAL A 292 10.47 -10.60 1.02
C VAL A 292 9.12 -10.26 0.39
N VAL A 293 8.07 -10.30 1.20
CA VAL A 293 6.72 -9.89 0.80
C VAL A 293 6.28 -8.67 1.58
N LEU A 294 5.78 -7.63 0.90
CA LEU A 294 5.24 -6.46 1.56
C LEU A 294 3.76 -6.66 1.89
N LEU A 295 3.42 -6.55 3.19
CA LEU A 295 2.06 -6.59 3.72
C LEU A 295 1.61 -5.17 4.03
N PRO A 296 0.77 -4.55 3.16
CA PRO A 296 0.60 -3.09 3.13
C PRO A 296 -0.16 -2.50 4.32
N ASP A 297 -1.09 -3.23 4.96
CA ASP A 297 -1.95 -2.65 5.99
C ASP A 297 -2.51 -3.65 7.01
N THR A 298 -3.17 -3.09 8.05
CA THR A 298 -3.81 -3.86 9.13
C THR A 298 -5.12 -4.52 8.68
N GLY A 299 -5.43 -5.68 9.26
CA GLY A 299 -6.70 -6.38 9.09
C GLY A 299 -7.90 -5.70 9.77
N ASP A 300 -7.67 -4.83 10.76
CA ASP A 300 -8.73 -4.17 11.53
C ASP A 300 -9.71 -3.36 10.65
N ARG A 301 -9.25 -2.90 9.50
CA ARG A 301 -10.06 -2.16 8.51
C ARG A 301 -10.99 -3.04 7.68
N TYR A 302 -10.91 -4.35 7.83
CA TYR A 302 -11.58 -5.34 7.00
C TYR A 302 -12.45 -6.31 7.80
N LEU A 303 -12.63 -6.09 9.12
CA LEU A 303 -13.38 -6.99 10.00
C LEU A 303 -14.84 -7.18 9.57
N SER A 304 -15.44 -6.17 8.93
CA SER A 304 -16.82 -6.23 8.39
C SER A 304 -16.91 -6.77 6.96
N THR A 305 -15.77 -7.18 6.36
CA THR A 305 -15.73 -7.70 4.98
C THR A 305 -15.70 -9.22 4.92
N GLU A 306 -15.90 -9.79 3.73
CA GLU A 306 -15.80 -11.23 3.47
C GLU A 306 -14.45 -11.84 3.88
N LEU A 307 -13.41 -11.03 4.08
CA LEU A 307 -12.13 -11.52 4.59
C LEU A 307 -12.29 -12.24 5.93
N PHE A 308 -13.13 -11.72 6.84
CA PHE A 308 -13.28 -12.25 8.19
C PHE A 308 -14.71 -12.73 8.53
N THR A 309 -15.74 -12.24 7.84
CA THR A 309 -17.14 -12.55 8.21
C THR A 309 -17.58 -13.96 7.86
N THR A 310 -16.99 -14.62 6.86
CA THR A 310 -17.33 -15.96 6.40
C THR A 310 -17.00 -17.08 7.40
N GLU A 311 -16.33 -16.78 8.50
CA GLU A 311 -15.96 -17.77 9.53
C GLU A 311 -16.74 -17.61 10.85
N ILE A 312 -17.69 -16.68 10.90
CA ILE A 312 -18.49 -16.41 12.09
C ILE A 312 -19.80 -17.24 12.07
N GLU A 313 -20.14 -17.83 10.92
CA GLU A 313 -21.25 -18.77 10.73
C GLU A 313 -20.78 -20.23 10.89
#